data_474f3b796a159b2bbb6841092a97cf46
#
_entry.id   474f3b796a159b2bbb6841092a97cf46
#
_cell.length_a   1.000
_cell.length_b   1.000
_cell.length_c   1.000
_cell.angle_alpha   90.00
_cell.angle_beta   90.00
_cell.angle_gamma   90.00
#
_symmetry.space_group_name_H-M   'P 1'
#
loop_
_entity.id
_entity.type
_entity.pdbx_description
1 polymer ?
#
loop_
_entity_poly.entity_id
_entity_poly.type
_entity_poly.pdbx_seq_one_letter_code
_entity_poly.pdbx_strand_id
1 'polypeptide(L)'
;MIAEILTKKPFARVTPEGYLQGRITSDLRNASFTNNSDRLTWQLISQADFIREFYPSGHKINSELFYPDRLKYDEEKKRFFREKVFRASFPFQMIITIQQLVHLCGNDIHHELTDTKVDESSREIFLEFQKGWLDKNMEIAFYEYAKSVKITGDAAIVFYMNEGKVFTKNLSYFDGDTLYPHYDSITGQMTLFARRYSDYDEEGKELISWVEVWDNKKMYRYRQDKRGIAGAINKVKQYFGIEGYTLVEEHDHGFTECPVVYYRDKHGACWSFSQDNIDKYELAISHLCQNNMAYAFPIMLLKGEDVEIQGDMYGAVKAITMGKDDDAGFMNRPEASQSFELQINTLLKMIFMGSFVVMPPEVKSGDLPGVAIKLIYSPSLEKA
;
A
#
# COMPACT_ATOMS: atom_id res chain seq x y z
N MET A 1 7.58 22.33 21.66
CA MET A 1 6.65 22.04 20.54
C MET A 1 7.38 21.47 19.32
N ILE A 2 8.27 22.20 18.64
CA ILE A 2 9.01 21.66 17.47
C ILE A 2 9.83 20.42 17.82
N ALA A 3 10.58 20.44 18.95
CA ALA A 3 11.32 19.28 19.42
C ALA A 3 10.43 18.06 19.70
N GLU A 4 9.24 18.30 20.19
CA GLU A 4 8.25 17.24 20.46
C GLU A 4 7.71 16.63 19.15
N ILE A 5 7.49 17.44 18.12
CA ILE A 5 7.11 16.98 16.79
C ILE A 5 8.18 16.08 16.19
N LEU A 6 9.45 16.49 16.28
CA LEU A 6 10.58 15.74 15.72
C LEU A 6 10.81 14.38 16.39
N THR A 7 10.35 14.21 17.63
CA THR A 7 10.46 12.94 18.36
C THR A 7 9.26 12.02 18.15
N LYS A 8 8.13 12.53 17.64
CA LYS A 8 6.94 11.72 17.38
C LYS A 8 7.17 10.80 16.18
N LYS A 9 6.78 9.56 16.34
CA LYS A 9 6.66 8.63 15.20
C LYS A 9 5.36 8.96 14.47
N PRO A 10 5.41 9.36 13.21
CA PRO A 10 4.21 9.65 12.44
C PRO A 10 3.35 8.40 12.36
N PHE A 11 2.36 8.34 11.66
CA PHE A 11 1.45 7.24 11.35
C PHE A 11 1.21 6.17 12.45
N ALA A 12 2.19 5.80 13.25
CA ALA A 12 2.06 4.80 14.32
C ALA A 12 1.07 5.19 15.44
N ARG A 13 0.55 6.43 15.45
CA ARG A 13 -0.31 6.97 16.49
C ARG A 13 -1.57 7.63 15.96
N VAL A 14 -2.17 7.02 14.99
CA VAL A 14 -3.48 7.42 14.52
C VAL A 14 -4.50 7.14 15.59
N THR A 15 -5.63 7.79 15.53
CA THR A 15 -6.72 7.61 16.50
C THR A 15 -6.87 6.17 16.97
N PRO A 16 -6.96 5.93 18.28
CA PRO A 16 -6.84 4.59 18.87
C PRO A 16 -7.78 3.55 18.26
N GLU A 17 -8.99 3.96 17.92
CA GLU A 17 -10.07 3.02 17.57
C GLU A 17 -10.00 2.51 16.12
N GLY A 18 -9.90 3.38 15.13
CA GLY A 18 -9.85 2.96 13.72
C GLY A 18 -8.52 2.31 13.35
N TYR A 19 -7.46 2.77 14.00
CA TYR A 19 -6.14 2.22 13.80
C TYR A 19 -5.97 0.84 14.44
N LEU A 20 -6.52 0.63 15.63
CA LEU A 20 -6.50 -0.66 16.30
C LEU A 20 -7.20 -1.74 15.48
N GLN A 21 -8.31 -1.42 14.81
CA GLN A 21 -9.00 -2.39 13.95
C GLN A 21 -8.15 -2.80 12.73
N GLY A 22 -7.56 -1.85 12.03
CA GLY A 22 -6.64 -2.16 10.92
C GLY A 22 -5.39 -2.92 11.39
N ARG A 23 -4.89 -2.62 12.59
CA ARG A 23 -3.77 -3.32 13.23
C ARG A 23 -4.09 -4.74 13.63
N ILE A 24 -5.24 -4.97 14.27
CA ILE A 24 -5.62 -6.30 14.74
C ILE A 24 -5.53 -7.31 13.59
N THR A 25 -6.02 -6.96 12.40
CA THR A 25 -6.00 -7.86 11.25
C THR A 25 -4.60 -8.15 10.73
N SER A 26 -3.68 -7.19 10.70
CA SER A 26 -2.34 -7.44 10.19
C SER A 26 -1.38 -7.95 11.26
N ASP A 27 -1.58 -7.57 12.50
CA ASP A 27 -0.78 -8.06 13.62
C ASP A 27 -1.05 -9.55 13.87
N LEU A 28 -2.28 -10.02 13.68
CA LEU A 28 -2.60 -11.45 13.69
C LEU A 28 -1.85 -12.23 12.60
N ARG A 29 -1.57 -11.61 11.44
CA ARG A 29 -0.79 -12.24 10.37
C ARG A 29 0.69 -12.39 10.73
N ASN A 30 1.22 -11.48 11.52
CA ASN A 30 2.62 -11.42 11.92
C ASN A 30 2.86 -11.81 13.39
N ALA A 31 1.81 -12.24 14.09
CA ALA A 31 1.92 -12.64 15.48
C ALA A 31 2.82 -13.87 15.60
N SER A 32 3.96 -13.70 16.24
CA SER A 32 4.77 -14.81 16.70
C SER A 32 4.36 -15.13 18.14
N PHE A 33 3.84 -16.33 18.36
CA PHE A 33 3.66 -16.86 19.68
C PHE A 33 5.03 -17.28 20.20
N THR A 34 5.57 -16.56 21.17
CA THR A 34 6.77 -17.02 21.87
C THR A 34 6.35 -18.04 22.91
N ASN A 35 7.00 -19.20 22.92
CA ASN A 35 6.67 -20.36 23.75
C ASN A 35 6.64 -20.11 25.26
N ASN A 36 6.99 -18.93 25.76
CA ASN A 36 7.11 -18.61 27.18
C ASN A 36 6.20 -17.47 27.67
N SER A 37 5.39 -16.91 26.82
CA SER A 37 4.37 -15.95 27.26
C SER A 37 3.18 -16.04 26.31
N ASP A 38 2.01 -16.34 26.81
CA ASP A 38 0.73 -16.27 26.11
C ASP A 38 0.40 -14.85 25.61
N ARG A 39 1.40 -14.03 25.38
CA ARG A 39 1.27 -12.65 24.89
C ARG A 39 1.57 -12.59 23.43
N LEU A 40 0.52 -12.30 22.68
CA LEU A 40 0.60 -11.89 21.29
C LEU A 40 1.49 -10.65 21.17
N THR A 41 2.59 -10.74 20.44
CA THR A 41 3.44 -9.57 20.15
C THR A 41 2.88 -8.84 18.94
N TRP A 42 2.20 -7.74 19.18
CA TRP A 42 1.60 -6.92 18.15
C TRP A 42 2.65 -6.07 17.43
N GLN A 43 2.80 -6.27 16.14
CA GLN A 43 3.63 -5.40 15.29
C GLN A 43 2.77 -4.27 14.69
N LEU A 44 3.34 -3.08 14.70
CA LEU A 44 2.72 -1.91 14.07
C LEU A 44 2.81 -2.02 12.55
N ILE A 45 1.70 -1.89 11.85
CA ILE A 45 1.72 -1.70 10.40
C ILE A 45 2.36 -0.34 10.12
N SER A 46 3.38 -0.34 9.28
CA SER A 46 4.05 0.87 8.83
C SER A 46 3.55 1.28 7.44
N GLN A 47 3.76 2.54 7.09
CA GLN A 47 3.49 3.01 5.71
C GLN A 47 4.35 2.28 4.67
N ALA A 48 5.55 1.83 5.06
CA ALA A 48 6.38 0.96 4.22
C ALA A 48 5.71 -0.39 3.92
N ASP A 49 4.93 -0.93 4.86
CA ASP A 49 4.17 -2.16 4.62
C ASP A 49 3.06 -1.93 3.60
N PHE A 50 2.39 -0.78 3.64
CA PHE A 50 1.39 -0.43 2.64
C PHE A 50 2.00 -0.31 1.23
N ILE A 51 3.15 0.36 1.09
CA ILE A 51 3.85 0.43 -0.20
C ILE A 51 4.25 -0.96 -0.69
N ARG A 52 4.75 -1.81 0.21
CA ARG A 52 5.10 -3.19 -0.13
C ARG A 52 3.88 -3.97 -0.60
N GLU A 53 2.73 -3.83 0.06
CA GLU A 53 1.48 -4.48 -0.31
C GLU A 53 0.90 -3.94 -1.63
N PHE A 54 1.15 -2.67 -1.95
CA PHE A 54 0.66 -2.05 -3.18
C PHE A 54 1.25 -2.67 -4.44
N TYR A 55 2.52 -3.09 -4.39
CA TYR A 55 3.20 -3.71 -5.53
C TYR A 55 3.17 -5.24 -5.44
N PRO A 56 2.68 -5.94 -6.48
CA PRO A 56 2.60 -7.40 -6.48
C PRO A 56 3.92 -8.10 -6.14
N SER A 57 5.05 -7.53 -6.55
CA SER A 57 6.38 -8.07 -6.24
C SER A 57 6.71 -8.07 -4.73
N GLY A 58 6.10 -7.18 -3.97
CA GLY A 58 6.30 -7.07 -2.52
C GLY A 58 5.32 -7.90 -1.69
N HIS A 59 4.36 -8.61 -2.32
CA HIS A 59 3.37 -9.40 -1.61
C HIS A 59 3.99 -10.55 -0.81
N LYS A 60 3.33 -10.92 0.28
CA LYS A 60 3.78 -11.98 1.19
C LYS A 60 4.00 -13.32 0.49
N ILE A 61 3.19 -13.63 -0.52
CA ILE A 61 3.31 -14.87 -1.28
C ILE A 61 4.70 -15.03 -1.91
N ASN A 62 5.37 -13.93 -2.24
CA ASN A 62 6.71 -13.93 -2.82
C ASN A 62 7.82 -14.14 -1.76
N SER A 63 7.48 -14.11 -0.47
CA SER A 63 8.42 -14.36 0.62
C SER A 63 8.58 -15.84 0.90
N GLU A 64 9.84 -16.32 0.94
CA GLU A 64 10.15 -17.70 1.34
C GLU A 64 9.73 -18.00 2.79
N LEU A 65 9.61 -16.98 3.66
CA LEU A 65 9.13 -17.14 5.04
C LEU A 65 7.65 -17.48 5.09
N PHE A 66 6.85 -16.94 4.17
CA PHE A 66 5.41 -17.17 4.11
C PHE A 66 5.04 -18.40 3.29
N TYR A 67 5.69 -18.57 2.13
CA TYR A 67 5.49 -19.70 1.24
C TYR A 67 6.85 -20.27 0.84
N PRO A 68 7.40 -21.21 1.66
CA PRO A 68 8.76 -21.73 1.47
C PRO A 68 8.89 -22.60 0.22
N ASP A 69 10.06 -22.54 -0.40
CA ASP A 69 10.44 -23.47 -1.45
C ASP A 69 10.52 -24.90 -0.92
N ARG A 70 10.23 -25.87 -1.79
CA ARG A 70 10.24 -27.28 -1.40
C ARG A 70 11.67 -27.79 -1.32
N LEU A 71 11.99 -28.47 -0.22
CA LEU A 71 13.27 -29.16 -0.09
C LEU A 71 13.13 -30.58 -0.64
N LYS A 72 13.84 -30.87 -1.72
CA LYS A 72 13.92 -32.20 -2.33
C LYS A 72 15.30 -32.79 -2.17
N TYR A 73 15.38 -34.10 -2.03
CA TYR A 73 16.63 -34.85 -2.01
C TYR A 73 16.90 -35.41 -3.41
N ASP A 74 18.07 -35.11 -3.96
CA ASP A 74 18.58 -35.67 -5.21
C ASP A 74 19.40 -36.91 -4.88
N GLU A 75 18.87 -38.08 -5.21
CA GLU A 75 19.54 -39.39 -4.92
C GLU A 75 20.83 -39.59 -5.72
N GLU A 76 20.88 -39.07 -6.95
CA GLU A 76 22.10 -39.21 -7.79
C GLU A 76 23.24 -38.36 -7.25
N LYS A 77 22.94 -37.12 -6.85
CA LYS A 77 23.92 -36.15 -6.34
C LYS A 77 24.10 -36.24 -4.83
N LYS A 78 23.30 -37.07 -4.14
CA LYS A 78 23.31 -37.24 -2.67
C LYS A 78 23.23 -35.90 -1.91
N ARG A 79 22.44 -34.97 -2.40
CA ARG A 79 22.31 -33.64 -1.81
C ARG A 79 20.88 -33.14 -1.82
N PHE A 80 20.53 -32.29 -0.84
CA PHE A 80 19.28 -31.56 -0.86
C PHE A 80 19.38 -30.35 -1.81
N PHE A 81 18.32 -30.10 -2.55
CA PHE A 81 18.17 -28.90 -3.34
C PHE A 81 16.80 -28.26 -3.08
N ARG A 82 16.70 -26.96 -3.32
CA ARG A 82 15.44 -26.24 -3.21
C ARG A 82 14.77 -26.16 -4.57
N GLU A 83 13.59 -26.72 -4.65
CA GLU A 83 12.71 -26.58 -5.80
C GLU A 83 11.83 -25.34 -5.60
N LYS A 84 11.91 -24.39 -6.51
CA LYS A 84 11.08 -23.19 -6.47
C LYS A 84 9.61 -23.56 -6.64
N VAL A 85 8.77 -23.05 -5.73
CA VAL A 85 7.33 -23.19 -5.83
C VAL A 85 6.75 -22.11 -6.72
N PHE A 86 5.60 -22.38 -7.33
CA PHE A 86 4.86 -21.38 -8.09
C PHE A 86 4.23 -20.37 -7.12
N ARG A 87 4.47 -19.09 -7.35
CA ARG A 87 3.93 -17.98 -6.55
C ARG A 87 3.12 -17.07 -7.47
N ALA A 88 1.82 -16.93 -7.19
CA ALA A 88 0.92 -16.05 -7.92
C ALA A 88 0.61 -14.82 -7.07
N SER A 89 0.98 -13.65 -7.54
CA SER A 89 0.62 -12.37 -6.94
C SER A 89 -0.27 -11.56 -7.89
N PHE A 90 -1.28 -10.88 -7.35
CA PHE A 90 -2.30 -10.17 -8.11
C PHE A 90 -2.38 -8.70 -7.70
N PRO A 91 -2.58 -7.76 -8.62
CA PRO A 91 -2.58 -6.33 -8.33
C PRO A 91 -3.93 -5.83 -7.76
N PHE A 92 -4.53 -6.56 -6.81
CA PHE A 92 -5.83 -6.18 -6.24
C PHE A 92 -5.78 -4.81 -5.55
N GLN A 93 -4.70 -4.51 -4.83
CA GLN A 93 -4.51 -3.24 -4.15
C GLN A 93 -4.50 -2.07 -5.15
N MET A 94 -3.84 -2.25 -6.30
CA MET A 94 -3.85 -1.25 -7.37
C MET A 94 -5.25 -1.09 -7.97
N ILE A 95 -5.96 -2.18 -8.22
CA ILE A 95 -7.32 -2.16 -8.79
C ILE A 95 -8.27 -1.43 -7.84
N ILE A 96 -8.24 -1.77 -6.55
CA ILE A 96 -9.05 -1.13 -5.51
C ILE A 96 -8.77 0.37 -5.44
N THR A 97 -7.50 0.74 -5.44
CA THR A 97 -7.08 2.15 -5.39
C THR A 97 -7.57 2.92 -6.61
N ILE A 98 -7.36 2.38 -7.81
CA ILE A 98 -7.78 3.04 -9.06
C ILE A 98 -9.31 3.22 -9.09
N GLN A 99 -10.09 2.21 -8.71
CA GLN A 99 -11.54 2.32 -8.71
C GLN A 99 -12.03 3.39 -7.74
N GLN A 100 -11.47 3.46 -6.52
CA GLN A 100 -11.83 4.52 -5.57
C GLN A 100 -11.41 5.91 -6.07
N LEU A 101 -10.25 6.04 -6.73
CA LEU A 101 -9.81 7.30 -7.32
C LEU A 101 -10.69 7.74 -8.49
N VAL A 102 -11.17 6.81 -9.32
CA VAL A 102 -12.12 7.13 -10.40
C VAL A 102 -13.42 7.70 -9.84
N HIS A 103 -13.89 7.18 -8.71
CA HIS A 103 -15.09 7.72 -8.07
C HIS A 103 -14.85 9.10 -7.44
N LEU A 104 -13.67 9.33 -6.86
CA LEU A 104 -13.34 10.58 -6.18
C LEU A 104 -12.93 11.70 -7.15
N CYS A 105 -12.13 11.36 -8.16
CA CYS A 105 -11.45 12.31 -9.05
C CYS A 105 -11.79 12.08 -10.54
N GLY A 106 -12.81 11.27 -10.85
CA GLY A 106 -13.14 10.92 -12.24
C GLY A 106 -13.89 11.99 -13.02
N ASN A 107 -14.38 13.01 -12.33
CA ASN A 107 -15.03 14.18 -12.93
C ASN A 107 -14.22 15.43 -12.57
N ASP A 108 -14.26 16.41 -13.46
CA ASP A 108 -13.68 17.73 -13.21
C ASP A 108 -14.30 18.39 -12.00
N ILE A 109 -13.50 19.09 -11.22
CA ILE A 109 -13.97 19.83 -10.04
C ILE A 109 -14.59 21.15 -10.51
N HIS A 110 -15.89 21.30 -10.31
CA HIS A 110 -16.59 22.52 -10.63
C HIS A 110 -16.59 23.47 -9.45
N HIS A 111 -16.13 24.69 -9.69
CA HIS A 111 -16.15 25.78 -8.72
C HIS A 111 -17.27 26.75 -9.03
N GLU A 112 -18.15 26.99 -8.07
CA GLU A 112 -19.28 27.91 -8.22
C GLU A 112 -19.33 28.89 -7.05
N LEU A 113 -19.74 30.13 -7.35
CA LEU A 113 -20.03 31.08 -6.30
C LEU A 113 -21.40 30.76 -5.66
N THR A 114 -21.39 30.57 -4.36
CA THR A 114 -22.61 30.19 -3.61
C THR A 114 -23.65 31.29 -3.57
N ASP A 115 -23.24 32.58 -3.60
CA ASP A 115 -24.13 33.71 -3.57
C ASP A 115 -24.28 34.33 -4.96
N THR A 116 -25.53 34.56 -5.37
CA THR A 116 -25.88 35.20 -6.64
C THR A 116 -25.74 36.73 -6.60
N LYS A 117 -25.63 37.33 -5.39
CA LYS A 117 -25.45 38.78 -5.17
C LYS A 117 -24.02 39.10 -4.77
N VAL A 118 -23.08 38.65 -5.54
CA VAL A 118 -21.67 38.91 -5.30
C VAL A 118 -21.27 40.24 -5.94
N ASP A 119 -20.50 41.04 -5.23
CA ASP A 119 -19.89 42.25 -5.75
C ASP A 119 -18.85 41.96 -6.83
N GLU A 120 -18.56 42.96 -7.66
CA GLU A 120 -17.67 42.84 -8.81
C GLU A 120 -16.25 42.41 -8.40
N SER A 121 -15.77 42.92 -7.28
CA SER A 121 -14.44 42.57 -6.72
C SER A 121 -14.34 41.09 -6.35
N SER A 122 -15.36 40.53 -5.72
CA SER A 122 -15.41 39.10 -5.37
C SER A 122 -15.51 38.22 -6.61
N ARG A 123 -16.14 38.67 -7.68
CA ARG A 123 -16.16 38.00 -8.98
C ARG A 123 -14.78 37.97 -9.63
N GLU A 124 -14.06 39.07 -9.61
CA GLU A 124 -12.70 39.15 -10.17
C GLU A 124 -11.76 38.19 -9.43
N ILE A 125 -11.81 38.18 -8.08
CA ILE A 125 -11.03 37.23 -7.25
C ILE A 125 -11.37 35.78 -7.61
N PHE A 126 -12.64 35.46 -7.81
CA PHE A 126 -13.08 34.12 -8.18
C PHE A 126 -12.56 33.70 -9.57
N LEU A 127 -12.60 34.58 -10.54
CA LEU A 127 -12.07 34.33 -11.87
C LEU A 127 -10.54 34.12 -11.84
N GLU A 128 -9.84 34.91 -11.03
CA GLU A 128 -8.41 34.74 -10.82
C GLU A 128 -8.08 33.41 -10.14
N PHE A 129 -8.88 33.00 -9.16
CA PHE A 129 -8.79 31.68 -8.54
C PHE A 129 -8.99 30.54 -9.56
N GLN A 130 -10.04 30.60 -10.37
CA GLN A 130 -10.31 29.59 -11.40
C GLN A 130 -9.15 29.52 -12.41
N LYS A 131 -8.63 30.66 -12.85
CA LYS A 131 -7.46 30.71 -13.72
C LYS A 131 -6.25 30.09 -13.05
N GLY A 132 -5.97 30.45 -11.80
CA GLY A 132 -4.88 29.87 -11.01
C GLY A 132 -4.98 28.37 -10.84
N TRP A 133 -6.22 27.86 -10.66
CA TRP A 133 -6.50 26.42 -10.59
C TRP A 133 -6.09 25.69 -11.86
N LEU A 134 -6.49 26.21 -13.01
CA LEU A 134 -6.15 25.64 -14.33
C LEU A 134 -4.65 25.78 -14.65
N ASP A 135 -4.08 26.97 -14.48
CA ASP A 135 -2.68 27.25 -14.78
C ASP A 135 -1.70 26.40 -13.95
N LYS A 136 -2.13 25.95 -12.76
CA LYS A 136 -1.33 25.13 -11.85
C LYS A 136 -1.64 23.64 -11.94
N ASN A 137 -2.53 23.22 -12.83
CA ASN A 137 -2.97 21.83 -12.94
C ASN A 137 -3.41 21.25 -11.58
N MET A 138 -4.20 22.00 -10.82
CA MET A 138 -4.58 21.62 -9.45
C MET A 138 -5.37 20.31 -9.41
N GLU A 139 -6.06 19.93 -10.46
CA GLU A 139 -6.74 18.64 -10.57
C GLU A 139 -5.76 17.48 -10.55
N ILE A 140 -4.64 17.60 -11.26
CA ILE A 140 -3.58 16.59 -11.23
C ILE A 140 -2.93 16.54 -9.84
N ALA A 141 -2.67 17.70 -9.25
CA ALA A 141 -2.12 17.77 -7.90
C ALA A 141 -3.05 17.11 -6.87
N PHE A 142 -4.37 17.36 -7.00
CA PHE A 142 -5.38 16.74 -6.15
C PHE A 142 -5.49 15.23 -6.37
N TYR A 143 -5.44 14.77 -7.62
CA TYR A 143 -5.43 13.34 -7.94
C TYR A 143 -4.21 12.62 -7.29
N GLU A 144 -3.02 13.16 -7.43
CA GLU A 144 -1.80 12.56 -6.83
C GLU A 144 -1.84 12.61 -5.30
N TYR A 145 -2.40 13.68 -4.73
CA TYR A 145 -2.67 13.79 -3.30
C TYR A 145 -3.63 12.70 -2.81
N ALA A 146 -4.79 12.57 -3.45
CA ALA A 146 -5.79 11.57 -3.11
C ALA A 146 -5.24 10.14 -3.27
N LYS A 147 -4.48 9.88 -4.33
CA LYS A 147 -3.80 8.60 -4.57
C LYS A 147 -2.82 8.28 -3.45
N SER A 148 -2.02 9.25 -3.02
CA SER A 148 -1.09 9.07 -1.91
C SER A 148 -1.81 8.73 -0.60
N VAL A 149 -2.90 9.41 -0.28
CA VAL A 149 -3.75 9.08 0.88
C VAL A 149 -4.29 7.66 0.79
N LYS A 150 -4.81 7.24 -0.36
CA LYS A 150 -5.37 5.90 -0.55
C LYS A 150 -4.32 4.79 -0.45
N ILE A 151 -3.07 5.07 -0.79
CA ILE A 151 -1.97 4.10 -0.73
C ILE A 151 -1.31 4.07 0.65
N THR A 152 -0.93 5.24 1.18
CA THR A 152 -0.11 5.33 2.40
C THR A 152 -0.90 5.70 3.66
N GLY A 153 -2.16 6.08 3.48
CA GLY A 153 -3.05 6.47 4.57
C GLY A 153 -2.97 7.94 4.95
N ASP A 154 -1.97 8.68 4.50
CA ASP A 154 -1.92 10.14 4.68
C ASP A 154 -1.17 10.84 3.55
N ALA A 155 -1.45 12.12 3.37
CA ALA A 155 -0.72 13.02 2.50
C ALA A 155 -0.97 14.48 2.90
N ALA A 156 -0.15 15.38 2.38
CA ALA A 156 -0.33 16.82 2.54
C ALA A 156 -0.08 17.57 1.23
N ILE A 157 -0.74 18.71 1.08
CA ILE A 157 -0.42 19.71 0.06
C ILE A 157 0.11 20.92 0.79
N VAL A 158 1.31 21.35 0.45
CA VAL A 158 1.91 22.58 0.95
C VAL A 158 1.79 23.66 -0.11
N PHE A 159 1.32 24.84 0.31
CA PHE A 159 1.30 26.04 -0.51
C PHE A 159 2.53 26.88 -0.17
N TYR A 160 3.22 27.39 -1.18
CA TYR A 160 4.35 28.28 -0.99
C TYR A 160 4.30 29.42 -2.00
N MET A 161 4.85 30.56 -1.62
CA MET A 161 4.88 31.74 -2.44
C MET A 161 6.28 31.91 -3.01
N ASN A 162 6.37 32.11 -4.32
CA ASN A 162 7.60 32.45 -5.00
C ASN A 162 7.31 33.53 -6.04
N GLU A 163 8.06 34.64 -5.98
CA GLU A 163 7.91 35.81 -6.87
C GLU A 163 6.45 36.30 -6.98
N GLY A 164 5.73 36.31 -5.86
CA GLY A 164 4.32 36.76 -5.80
C GLY A 164 3.31 35.78 -6.40
N LYS A 165 3.74 34.56 -6.78
CA LYS A 165 2.86 33.49 -7.27
C LYS A 165 2.79 32.35 -6.28
N VAL A 166 1.59 31.80 -6.10
CA VAL A 166 1.35 30.64 -5.25
C VAL A 166 1.66 29.37 -6.04
N PHE A 167 2.41 28.48 -5.45
CA PHE A 167 2.71 27.14 -5.94
C PHE A 167 2.27 26.10 -4.92
N THR A 168 2.13 24.87 -5.35
CA THR A 168 1.78 23.71 -4.51
C THR A 168 2.80 22.61 -4.63
N LYS A 169 2.97 21.86 -3.55
CA LYS A 169 3.78 20.64 -3.53
C LYS A 169 3.04 19.57 -2.74
N ASN A 170 2.86 18.42 -3.36
CA ASN A 170 2.37 17.24 -2.67
C ASN A 170 3.47 16.62 -1.82
N LEU A 171 3.12 16.19 -0.63
CA LEU A 171 3.99 15.52 0.31
C LEU A 171 3.35 14.21 0.73
N SER A 172 4.08 13.12 0.60
CA SER A 172 3.59 11.80 0.99
C SER A 172 4.72 10.86 1.37
N TYR A 173 4.39 9.83 2.11
CA TYR A 173 5.35 8.75 2.39
C TYR A 173 5.78 8.02 1.11
N PHE A 174 4.93 8.02 0.10
CA PHE A 174 5.23 7.45 -1.21
C PHE A 174 6.39 8.20 -1.91
N ASP A 175 6.49 9.51 -1.68
CA ASP A 175 7.55 10.37 -2.19
C ASP A 175 8.78 10.45 -1.26
N GLY A 176 8.75 9.71 -0.15
CA GLY A 176 9.82 9.66 0.84
C GLY A 176 9.65 10.63 2.01
N ASP A 177 8.52 11.33 2.09
CA ASP A 177 8.22 12.23 3.18
C ASP A 177 7.56 11.50 4.36
N THR A 178 7.92 11.90 5.56
CA THR A 178 7.25 11.48 6.79
C THR A 178 6.59 12.68 7.43
N LEU A 179 5.27 12.63 7.62
CA LEU A 179 4.43 13.77 7.94
C LEU A 179 4.07 13.83 9.43
N TYR A 180 4.09 15.04 10.02
CA TYR A 180 3.85 15.31 11.44
C TYR A 180 2.91 16.50 11.61
N PRO A 181 1.58 16.31 11.48
CA PRO A 181 0.63 17.37 11.78
C PRO A 181 0.51 17.58 13.29
N HIS A 182 0.35 18.83 13.70
CA HIS A 182 0.06 19.20 15.07
C HIS A 182 -1.17 20.10 15.13
N TYR A 183 -2.16 19.64 15.84
CA TYR A 183 -3.43 20.33 16.01
C TYR A 183 -3.56 20.87 17.42
N ASP A 184 -4.15 22.04 17.53
CA ASP A 184 -4.58 22.57 18.80
C ASP A 184 -5.72 21.67 19.35
N SER A 185 -5.59 21.26 20.60
CA SER A 185 -6.54 20.32 21.22
C SER A 185 -7.92 20.92 21.51
N ILE A 186 -8.04 22.24 21.51
CA ILE A 186 -9.29 22.96 21.82
C ILE A 186 -10.02 23.34 20.54
N THR A 187 -9.30 23.96 19.60
CA THR A 187 -9.89 24.47 18.36
C THR A 187 -9.93 23.44 17.24
N GLY A 188 -9.10 22.39 17.33
CA GLY A 188 -8.93 21.42 16.25
C GLY A 188 -8.21 21.97 15.02
N GLN A 189 -7.73 23.22 15.06
CA GLN A 189 -6.99 23.82 13.96
C GLN A 189 -5.53 23.33 13.94
N MET A 190 -4.97 23.16 12.76
CA MET A 190 -3.57 22.80 12.59
C MET A 190 -2.71 24.04 12.85
N THR A 191 -1.91 24.01 13.91
CA THR A 191 -1.04 25.10 14.33
C THR A 191 0.39 24.94 13.86
N LEU A 192 0.80 23.71 13.60
CA LEU A 192 2.13 23.35 13.11
C LEU A 192 2.03 22.12 12.21
N PHE A 193 2.85 22.13 11.19
CA PHE A 193 3.05 20.95 10.37
C PHE A 193 4.56 20.76 10.15
N ALA A 194 5.01 19.52 10.20
CA ALA A 194 6.37 19.20 9.87
C ALA A 194 6.45 18.02 8.91
N ARG A 195 7.45 18.03 8.03
CA ARG A 195 7.85 16.86 7.24
C ARG A 195 9.30 16.51 7.50
N ARG A 196 9.60 15.24 7.45
CA ARG A 196 10.96 14.72 7.43
C ARG A 196 11.19 14.00 6.11
N TYR A 197 12.30 14.30 5.46
CA TYR A 197 12.72 13.65 4.23
C TYR A 197 14.23 13.49 4.22
N SER A 198 14.74 12.71 3.29
CA SER A 198 16.19 12.56 3.09
C SER A 198 16.51 12.88 1.64
N ASP A 199 17.58 13.64 1.46
CA ASP A 199 18.07 14.03 0.15
C ASP A 199 19.59 13.89 0.12
N TYR A 200 20.15 13.74 -1.05
CA TYR A 200 21.59 13.70 -1.21
C TYR A 200 22.18 15.10 -1.07
N ASP A 201 23.45 15.18 -0.64
CA ASP A 201 24.19 16.42 -0.65
C ASP A 201 24.42 16.91 -2.10
N GLU A 202 24.90 18.14 -2.26
CA GLU A 202 25.15 18.76 -3.58
C GLU A 202 26.15 17.95 -4.43
N GLU A 203 26.97 17.11 -3.79
CA GLU A 203 27.94 16.24 -4.45
C GLU A 203 27.38 14.82 -4.72
N GLY A 204 26.15 14.52 -4.27
CA GLY A 204 25.51 13.22 -4.43
C GLY A 204 26.15 12.07 -3.62
N LYS A 205 26.96 12.42 -2.60
CA LYS A 205 27.76 11.44 -1.85
C LYS A 205 27.10 11.00 -0.54
N GLU A 206 26.46 11.92 0.15
CA GLU A 206 25.88 11.64 1.48
C GLU A 206 24.39 11.89 1.50
N LEU A 207 23.67 10.94 2.09
CA LEU A 207 22.25 11.11 2.36
C LEU A 207 22.06 11.93 3.63
N ILE A 208 21.46 13.10 3.49
CA ILE A 208 21.19 14.04 4.58
C ILE A 208 19.70 13.98 4.92
N SER A 209 19.39 13.85 6.19
CA SER A 209 18.02 13.96 6.69
C SER A 209 17.69 15.41 7.00
N TRP A 210 16.57 15.86 6.45
CA TRP A 210 16.03 17.20 6.61
C TRP A 210 14.70 17.14 7.35
N VAL A 211 14.39 18.21 8.07
CA VAL A 211 13.08 18.45 8.65
C VAL A 211 12.66 19.86 8.32
N GLU A 212 11.51 20.00 7.70
CA GLU A 212 10.87 21.29 7.47
C GLU A 212 9.65 21.42 8.36
N VAL A 213 9.48 22.60 8.94
CA VAL A 213 8.39 22.91 9.87
C VAL A 213 7.72 24.20 9.43
N TRP A 214 6.41 24.18 9.30
CA TRP A 214 5.58 25.36 9.04
C TRP A 214 4.74 25.66 10.27
N ASP A 215 4.75 26.88 10.71
CA ASP A 215 3.80 27.42 11.66
C ASP A 215 2.84 28.38 10.94
N ASN A 216 2.13 29.23 11.67
CA ASN A 216 1.19 30.19 11.08
C ASN A 216 1.86 31.39 10.39
N LYS A 217 3.19 31.56 10.48
CA LYS A 217 3.90 32.70 9.93
C LYS A 217 5.16 32.33 9.16
N LYS A 218 5.88 31.32 9.64
CA LYS A 218 7.24 31.03 9.17
C LYS A 218 7.42 29.57 8.78
N MET A 219 8.37 29.35 7.90
CA MET A 219 8.93 28.06 7.59
C MET A 219 10.34 27.97 8.16
N TYR A 220 10.66 26.81 8.75
CA TYR A 220 11.95 26.48 9.32
C TYR A 220 12.47 25.21 8.69
N ARG A 221 13.74 25.23 8.25
CA ARG A 221 14.41 24.07 7.68
C ARG A 221 15.58 23.66 8.54
N TYR A 222 15.53 22.43 9.03
CA TYR A 222 16.54 21.85 9.91
C TYR A 222 17.27 20.73 9.18
N ARG A 223 18.59 20.65 9.39
CA ARG A 223 19.42 19.54 8.96
C ARG A 223 19.76 18.68 10.16
N GLN A 224 19.65 17.35 10.02
CA GLN A 224 20.07 16.43 11.06
C GLN A 224 21.60 16.45 11.18
N ASP A 225 22.10 16.65 12.39
CA ASP A 225 23.53 16.63 12.66
C ASP A 225 24.05 15.19 12.49
N LYS A 226 25.23 15.06 11.88
CA LYS A 226 25.92 13.76 11.85
C LYS A 226 26.14 13.33 13.31
N ARG A 227 25.77 12.11 13.65
CA ARG A 227 26.16 11.46 14.90
C ARG A 227 27.66 11.18 14.87
N GLY A 228 28.46 12.24 14.96
CA GLY A 228 29.91 12.14 15.11
C GLY A 228 30.27 11.89 16.56
N ILE A 229 31.40 11.27 16.77
CA ILE A 229 32.08 10.91 18.03
C ILE A 229 32.31 12.12 18.99
N ALA A 230 31.71 13.26 18.74
CA ALA A 230 31.86 14.50 19.48
C ALA A 230 30.84 14.67 20.61
N GLY A 231 30.75 13.70 21.51
CA GLY A 231 30.03 13.87 22.79
C GLY A 231 30.56 14.97 23.72
N ALA A 232 31.59 15.72 23.30
CA ALA A 232 32.20 16.79 24.09
C ALA A 232 31.81 18.22 23.65
N ILE A 233 31.32 18.42 22.44
CA ILE A 233 31.00 19.77 21.91
C ILE A 233 29.51 20.11 22.12
N ASN A 234 28.65 19.17 22.47
CA ASN A 234 27.23 19.39 22.56
C ASN A 234 26.73 20.22 23.76
N LYS A 235 27.55 20.49 24.77
CA LYS A 235 27.13 21.29 25.92
C LYS A 235 26.92 22.80 25.59
N VAL A 236 27.50 23.30 24.52
CA VAL A 236 27.35 24.71 24.14
C VAL A 236 26.19 24.95 23.18
N LYS A 237 25.80 23.93 22.38
CA LYS A 237 24.66 24.01 21.45
C LYS A 237 23.29 23.81 22.13
N GLN A 238 23.25 23.38 23.37
CA GLN A 238 22.04 23.10 24.15
C GLN A 238 21.17 24.34 24.44
N TYR A 239 21.68 25.56 24.20
CA TYR A 239 20.96 26.79 24.50
C TYR A 239 20.02 27.30 23.39
N PHE A 240 20.19 26.90 22.12
CA PHE A 240 19.42 27.43 20.99
C PHE A 240 19.00 26.43 19.93
N GLY A 241 19.19 25.14 20.13
CA GLY A 241 18.90 24.14 19.11
C GLY A 241 18.12 22.94 19.65
N ILE A 242 17.35 22.31 18.77
CA ILE A 242 16.76 21.00 18.99
C ILE A 242 17.92 20.00 18.96
N GLU A 243 18.04 19.17 19.98
CA GLU A 243 19.14 18.21 20.11
C GLU A 243 19.21 17.31 18.84
N GLY A 244 20.36 17.34 18.17
CA GLY A 244 20.62 16.56 16.95
C GLY A 244 20.16 17.20 15.65
N TYR A 245 19.72 18.47 15.66
CA TYR A 245 19.32 19.21 14.48
C TYR A 245 19.88 20.63 14.49
N THR A 246 20.33 21.11 13.33
CA THR A 246 20.80 22.48 13.12
C THR A 246 19.82 23.22 12.23
N LEU A 247 19.36 24.40 12.66
CA LEU A 247 18.56 25.31 11.83
C LEU A 247 19.44 25.87 10.69
N VAL A 248 18.98 25.65 9.47
CA VAL A 248 19.70 26.09 8.25
C VAL A 248 19.01 27.28 7.62
N GLU A 249 17.66 27.28 7.61
CA GLU A 249 16.87 28.28 6.93
C GLU A 249 15.64 28.65 7.75
N GLU A 250 15.28 29.93 7.75
CA GLU A 250 14.08 30.48 8.35
C GLU A 250 13.57 31.60 7.46
N HIS A 251 12.31 31.55 7.03
CA HIS A 251 11.70 32.63 6.28
C HIS A 251 10.19 32.74 6.50
N ASP A 252 9.63 33.91 6.28
CA ASP A 252 8.21 34.14 6.32
C ASP A 252 7.58 33.58 5.05
N HIS A 253 6.52 32.76 5.18
CA HIS A 253 5.86 32.15 4.04
C HIS A 253 4.75 33.02 3.41
N GLY A 254 4.40 34.15 4.06
CA GLY A 254 3.46 35.14 3.51
C GLY A 254 1.98 34.82 3.65
N PHE A 255 1.62 33.68 4.26
CA PHE A 255 0.23 33.30 4.55
C PHE A 255 -0.13 33.66 5.98
N THR A 256 -1.42 33.83 6.25
CA THR A 256 -1.97 34.16 7.59
C THR A 256 -2.13 32.97 8.50
N GLU A 257 -2.16 31.76 7.92
CA GLU A 257 -2.30 30.49 8.61
C GLU A 257 -1.26 29.49 8.10
N CYS A 258 -1.13 28.35 8.75
CA CYS A 258 -0.24 27.29 8.30
C CYS A 258 -0.62 26.84 6.87
N PRO A 259 0.27 27.00 5.88
CA PRO A 259 -0.07 26.84 4.48
C PRO A 259 -0.06 25.35 4.05
N VAL A 260 -0.62 24.49 4.87
CA VAL A 260 -0.63 23.05 4.64
C VAL A 260 -2.02 22.48 4.80
N VAL A 261 -2.49 21.77 3.80
CA VAL A 261 -3.70 20.94 3.87
C VAL A 261 -3.26 19.49 4.04
N TYR A 262 -3.54 18.92 5.20
CA TYR A 262 -3.20 17.55 5.54
C TYR A 262 -4.48 16.72 5.73
N TYR A 263 -4.47 15.53 5.17
CA TYR A 263 -5.52 14.55 5.40
C TYR A 263 -4.92 13.19 5.78
N ARG A 264 -5.69 12.45 6.59
CA ARG A 264 -5.33 11.14 7.04
C ARG A 264 -6.55 10.22 7.07
N ASP A 265 -6.45 9.09 6.40
CA ASP A 265 -7.43 8.03 6.54
C ASP A 265 -7.18 7.27 7.86
N LYS A 266 -8.22 7.13 8.68
CA LYS A 266 -8.15 6.43 9.98
C LYS A 266 -7.82 4.94 9.82
N HIS A 267 -8.12 4.38 8.66
CA HIS A 267 -7.96 2.96 8.37
C HIS A 267 -6.66 2.61 7.65
N GLY A 268 -5.87 3.62 7.31
CA GLY A 268 -4.63 3.45 6.53
C GLY A 268 -4.90 3.28 5.04
N ALA A 269 -4.23 2.32 4.40
CA ALA A 269 -4.44 2.05 2.98
C ALA A 269 -5.87 1.60 2.67
N CYS A 270 -6.39 1.98 1.52
CA CYS A 270 -7.80 1.75 1.16
C CYS A 270 -8.19 0.27 1.05
N TRP A 271 -7.23 -0.63 0.88
CA TRP A 271 -7.42 -2.09 0.83
C TRP A 271 -7.22 -2.80 2.18
N SER A 272 -6.91 -2.08 3.26
CA SER A 272 -6.50 -2.66 4.55
C SER A 272 -7.45 -3.74 5.07
N PHE A 273 -8.76 -3.57 4.89
CA PHE A 273 -9.76 -4.56 5.30
C PHE A 273 -9.78 -5.83 4.43
N SER A 274 -9.27 -5.76 3.21
CA SER A 274 -9.26 -6.88 2.26
C SER A 274 -7.92 -7.61 2.19
N GLN A 275 -6.86 -7.06 2.79
CA GLN A 275 -5.51 -7.59 2.64
C GLN A 275 -5.37 -9.06 3.05
N ASP A 276 -5.99 -9.46 4.16
CA ASP A 276 -5.96 -10.85 4.62
C ASP A 276 -6.63 -11.82 3.63
N ASN A 277 -7.70 -11.37 2.98
CA ASN A 277 -8.36 -12.16 1.94
C ASN A 277 -7.53 -12.22 0.66
N ILE A 278 -6.81 -11.17 0.32
CA ILE A 278 -5.86 -11.13 -0.81
C ILE A 278 -4.72 -12.13 -0.56
N ASP A 279 -4.11 -12.10 0.63
CA ASP A 279 -3.05 -13.05 1.00
C ASP A 279 -3.52 -14.51 0.87
N LYS A 280 -4.75 -14.81 1.35
CA LYS A 280 -5.35 -16.15 1.25
C LYS A 280 -5.69 -16.55 -0.18
N TYR A 281 -6.17 -15.61 -0.98
CA TYR A 281 -6.47 -15.85 -2.39
C TYR A 281 -5.20 -16.19 -3.18
N GLU A 282 -4.14 -15.42 -3.00
CA GLU A 282 -2.85 -15.65 -3.64
C GLU A 282 -2.24 -17.00 -3.26
N LEU A 283 -2.34 -17.35 -1.98
CA LEU A 283 -1.90 -18.66 -1.48
C LEU A 283 -2.72 -19.80 -2.10
N ALA A 284 -4.04 -19.66 -2.16
CA ALA A 284 -4.92 -20.68 -2.75
C ALA A 284 -4.61 -20.89 -4.24
N ILE A 285 -4.49 -19.82 -5.02
CA ILE A 285 -4.12 -19.92 -6.43
C ILE A 285 -2.71 -20.49 -6.61
N SER A 286 -1.75 -20.10 -5.79
CA SER A 286 -0.38 -20.65 -5.84
C SER A 286 -0.37 -22.16 -5.60
N HIS A 287 -1.13 -22.64 -4.62
CA HIS A 287 -1.31 -24.07 -4.37
C HIS A 287 -2.00 -24.79 -5.53
N LEU A 288 -3.04 -24.18 -6.10
CA LEU A 288 -3.75 -24.76 -7.25
C LEU A 288 -2.82 -24.90 -8.46
N CYS A 289 -2.08 -23.84 -8.79
CA CYS A 289 -1.10 -23.86 -9.89
C CYS A 289 0.00 -24.90 -9.65
N GLN A 290 0.54 -24.95 -8.43
CA GLN A 290 1.54 -25.95 -8.06
C GLN A 290 1.01 -27.39 -8.18
N ASN A 291 -0.22 -27.62 -7.77
CA ASN A 291 -0.90 -28.90 -7.92
C ASN A 291 -1.09 -29.26 -9.41
N ASN A 292 -1.57 -28.29 -10.21
CA ASN A 292 -1.76 -28.50 -11.63
C ASN A 292 -0.43 -28.83 -12.32
N MET A 293 0.66 -28.18 -11.96
CA MET A 293 2.00 -28.50 -12.49
C MET A 293 2.45 -29.90 -12.07
N ALA A 294 2.21 -30.31 -10.83
CA ALA A 294 2.57 -31.64 -10.34
C ALA A 294 1.82 -32.77 -11.08
N TYR A 295 0.57 -32.50 -11.46
CA TYR A 295 -0.29 -33.47 -12.19
C TYR A 295 -0.37 -33.21 -13.70
N ALA A 296 0.43 -32.28 -14.23
CA ALA A 296 0.49 -32.04 -15.68
C ALA A 296 1.00 -33.26 -16.46
N PHE A 297 1.82 -34.07 -15.78
CA PHE A 297 2.29 -35.34 -16.30
C PHE A 297 1.53 -36.46 -15.55
N PRO A 298 0.61 -37.18 -16.22
CA PRO A 298 -0.14 -38.21 -15.56
C PRO A 298 0.79 -39.32 -15.05
N ILE A 299 0.61 -39.70 -13.80
CA ILE A 299 1.33 -40.80 -13.18
C ILE A 299 0.71 -42.07 -13.68
N MET A 300 1.49 -42.89 -14.38
CA MET A 300 1.08 -44.19 -14.83
C MET A 300 1.27 -45.18 -13.65
N LEU A 301 0.18 -45.89 -13.34
CA LEU A 301 0.19 -46.95 -12.36
C LEU A 301 0.32 -48.27 -13.12
N LEU A 302 1.39 -49.00 -12.87
CA LEU A 302 1.62 -50.32 -13.44
C LEU A 302 1.48 -51.37 -12.32
N LYS A 303 0.66 -52.38 -12.55
CA LYS A 303 0.46 -53.48 -11.62
C LYS A 303 0.77 -54.78 -12.37
N GLY A 304 1.70 -55.58 -11.82
CA GLY A 304 2.10 -56.85 -12.41
C GLY A 304 3.57 -57.12 -12.19
N GLU A 305 3.96 -58.37 -12.42
CA GLU A 305 5.35 -58.83 -12.30
C GLU A 305 6.12 -58.69 -13.61
N ASP A 306 5.42 -58.70 -14.76
CA ASP A 306 6.01 -58.75 -16.10
C ASP A 306 5.87 -57.43 -16.88
N VAL A 307 5.79 -56.27 -16.17
CA VAL A 307 5.65 -54.98 -16.82
C VAL A 307 6.97 -54.36 -17.18
N GLU A 308 7.25 -54.25 -18.48
CA GLU A 308 8.42 -53.56 -18.99
C GLU A 308 8.09 -52.23 -19.67
N ILE A 309 8.81 -51.18 -19.33
CA ILE A 309 8.67 -49.85 -19.94
C ILE A 309 9.80 -49.67 -20.97
N GLN A 310 9.39 -49.51 -22.24
CA GLN A 310 10.33 -49.16 -23.30
C GLN A 310 10.21 -47.66 -23.64
N GLY A 311 11.16 -46.85 -23.21
CA GLY A 311 11.22 -45.45 -23.50
C GLY A 311 12.05 -44.65 -22.52
N ASP A 312 12.37 -43.44 -22.89
CA ASP A 312 13.15 -42.53 -22.04
C ASP A 312 12.21 -41.94 -20.96
N MET A 313 12.68 -41.91 -19.71
CA MET A 313 11.88 -41.51 -18.55
C MET A 313 11.37 -40.04 -18.63
N TYR A 314 11.93 -39.25 -19.55
CA TYR A 314 11.58 -37.85 -19.82
C TYR A 314 10.82 -37.65 -21.15
N GLY A 315 10.51 -38.71 -21.89
CA GLY A 315 9.76 -38.67 -23.12
C GLY A 315 8.41 -39.36 -23.00
N ALA A 316 7.56 -39.20 -23.99
CA ALA A 316 6.30 -39.96 -24.06
C ALA A 316 6.61 -41.43 -24.02
N VAL A 317 5.99 -42.20 -23.09
CA VAL A 317 6.07 -43.64 -23.05
C VAL A 317 5.63 -44.20 -24.38
N LYS A 318 6.54 -44.82 -25.12
CA LYS A 318 6.28 -45.26 -26.49
C LYS A 318 5.68 -46.67 -26.57
N ALA A 319 6.01 -47.51 -25.58
CA ALA A 319 5.45 -48.85 -25.52
C ALA A 319 5.52 -49.40 -24.08
N ILE A 320 4.52 -50.15 -23.70
CA ILE A 320 4.44 -50.89 -22.45
C ILE A 320 4.17 -52.33 -22.84
N THR A 321 5.04 -53.23 -22.40
CA THR A 321 4.80 -54.67 -22.51
C THR A 321 4.21 -55.17 -21.21
N MET A 322 3.11 -55.93 -21.28
CA MET A 322 2.35 -56.39 -20.11
C MET A 322 2.06 -57.86 -20.24
N GLY A 323 2.09 -58.58 -19.12
CA GLY A 323 1.62 -59.95 -19.01
C GLY A 323 0.09 -60.05 -19.10
N LYS A 324 -0.43 -61.28 -19.14
CA LYS A 324 -1.85 -61.54 -19.35
C LYS A 324 -2.75 -61.04 -18.19
N ASP A 325 -2.20 -61.02 -16.98
CA ASP A 325 -2.88 -60.63 -15.73
C ASP A 325 -2.45 -59.28 -15.18
N ASP A 326 -1.63 -58.54 -15.95
CA ASP A 326 -1.13 -57.24 -15.57
C ASP A 326 -2.14 -56.12 -15.93
N ASP A 327 -2.11 -55.03 -15.19
CA ASP A 327 -3.01 -53.90 -15.40
C ASP A 327 -2.20 -52.57 -15.43
N ALA A 328 -2.57 -51.71 -16.35
CA ALA A 328 -1.99 -50.37 -16.47
C ALA A 328 -3.09 -49.32 -16.49
N GLY A 329 -2.95 -48.34 -15.65
CA GLY A 329 -3.88 -47.23 -15.59
C GLY A 329 -3.19 -45.93 -15.26
N PHE A 330 -3.89 -44.84 -15.48
CA PHE A 330 -3.43 -43.55 -14.99
C PHE A 330 -4.05 -43.29 -13.63
N MET A 331 -3.22 -42.79 -12.71
CA MET A 331 -3.73 -42.34 -11.43
C MET A 331 -4.66 -41.14 -11.65
N ASN A 332 -5.92 -41.34 -11.33
CA ASN A 332 -6.88 -40.26 -11.43
C ASN A 332 -6.54 -39.13 -10.44
N ARG A 333 -6.63 -37.92 -10.92
CA ARG A 333 -6.49 -36.72 -10.08
C ARG A 333 -7.63 -36.70 -9.05
N PRO A 334 -7.34 -36.42 -7.76
CA PRO A 334 -8.40 -36.20 -6.78
C PRO A 334 -9.26 -35.00 -7.23
N GLU A 335 -10.55 -35.26 -7.48
CA GLU A 335 -11.48 -34.21 -7.90
C GLU A 335 -11.94 -33.36 -6.72
N ALA A 336 -11.15 -32.30 -6.40
CA ALA A 336 -11.57 -31.27 -5.49
C ALA A 336 -11.86 -29.93 -6.23
N SER A 337 -12.06 -29.97 -7.53
CA SER A 337 -12.23 -28.80 -8.40
C SER A 337 -13.35 -27.88 -7.94
N GLN A 338 -14.50 -28.40 -7.60
CA GLN A 338 -15.68 -27.64 -7.15
C GLN A 338 -15.43 -26.92 -5.82
N SER A 339 -14.74 -27.57 -4.87
CA SER A 339 -14.38 -26.97 -3.58
C SER A 339 -13.38 -25.82 -3.75
N PHE A 340 -12.38 -25.99 -4.61
CA PHE A 340 -11.43 -24.94 -4.95
C PHE A 340 -12.09 -23.76 -5.65
N GLU A 341 -12.95 -24.03 -6.62
CA GLU A 341 -13.69 -23.00 -7.33
C GLU A 341 -14.56 -22.19 -6.38
N LEU A 342 -15.30 -22.85 -5.49
CA LEU A 342 -16.09 -22.19 -4.46
C LEU A 342 -15.21 -21.32 -3.54
N GLN A 343 -14.07 -21.83 -3.10
CA GLN A 343 -13.14 -21.10 -2.24
C GLN A 343 -12.61 -19.84 -2.93
N ILE A 344 -12.11 -19.97 -4.16
CA ILE A 344 -11.54 -18.87 -4.94
C ILE A 344 -12.60 -17.80 -5.21
N ASN A 345 -13.80 -18.21 -5.66
CA ASN A 345 -14.90 -17.29 -5.94
C ASN A 345 -15.39 -16.59 -4.66
N THR A 346 -15.41 -17.28 -3.53
CA THR A 346 -15.78 -16.69 -2.25
C THR A 346 -14.74 -15.67 -1.79
N LEU A 347 -13.45 -15.99 -1.84
CA LEU A 347 -12.38 -15.07 -1.49
C LEU A 347 -12.38 -13.84 -2.40
N LEU A 348 -12.57 -14.03 -3.70
CA LEU A 348 -12.66 -12.92 -4.66
C LEU A 348 -13.81 -11.96 -4.30
N LYS A 349 -15.00 -12.49 -4.01
CA LYS A 349 -16.13 -11.69 -3.55
C LYS A 349 -15.81 -10.94 -2.24
N MET A 350 -15.18 -11.60 -1.27
CA MET A 350 -14.80 -11.00 0.00
C MET A 350 -13.77 -9.87 -0.17
N ILE A 351 -12.84 -9.98 -1.14
CA ILE A 351 -11.87 -8.92 -1.45
C ILE A 351 -12.59 -7.65 -1.89
N PHE A 352 -13.50 -7.76 -2.86
CA PHE A 352 -14.24 -6.60 -3.37
C PHE A 352 -15.25 -6.07 -2.36
N MET A 353 -15.97 -6.92 -1.65
CA MET A 353 -16.89 -6.48 -0.60
C MET A 353 -16.17 -5.77 0.56
N GLY A 354 -15.04 -6.31 1.02
CA GLY A 354 -14.27 -5.73 2.12
C GLY A 354 -13.61 -4.39 1.77
N SER A 355 -13.32 -4.15 0.50
CA SER A 355 -12.77 -2.88 0.01
C SER A 355 -13.84 -1.86 -0.40
N PHE A 356 -15.13 -2.24 -0.35
CA PHE A 356 -16.26 -1.43 -0.84
C PHE A 356 -16.14 -1.07 -2.33
N VAL A 357 -15.51 -1.93 -3.10
CA VAL A 357 -15.29 -1.76 -4.52
C VAL A 357 -16.15 -2.76 -5.27
N VAL A 358 -16.75 -2.32 -6.34
CA VAL A 358 -17.62 -3.17 -7.17
C VAL A 358 -16.76 -4.05 -8.06
N MET A 359 -16.94 -5.36 -7.94
CA MET A 359 -16.38 -6.29 -8.90
C MET A 359 -16.93 -5.94 -10.29
N PRO A 360 -16.08 -5.81 -11.33
CA PRO A 360 -16.57 -5.56 -12.67
C PRO A 360 -17.68 -6.58 -13.01
N PRO A 361 -18.88 -6.12 -13.36
CA PRO A 361 -19.98 -7.03 -13.58
C PRO A 361 -19.68 -7.91 -14.81
N GLU A 362 -19.88 -9.20 -14.67
CA GLU A 362 -19.97 -10.12 -15.82
C GLU A 362 -21.22 -9.84 -16.69
N VAL A 363 -21.87 -8.70 -16.45
CA VAL A 363 -23.15 -8.34 -17.04
C VAL A 363 -22.92 -7.71 -18.40
N LYS A 364 -23.56 -8.27 -19.41
CA LYS A 364 -23.71 -7.63 -20.70
C LYS A 364 -24.37 -6.26 -20.51
N SER A 365 -23.66 -5.20 -20.85
CA SER A 365 -23.99 -3.81 -20.57
C SER A 365 -25.35 -3.30 -21.12
N GLY A 366 -26.11 -4.14 -21.82
CA GLY A 366 -27.43 -3.82 -22.34
C GLY A 366 -28.63 -4.16 -21.41
N ASP A 367 -28.40 -4.92 -20.34
CA ASP A 367 -29.49 -5.54 -19.60
C ASP A 367 -29.86 -4.82 -18.28
N LEU A 368 -29.07 -3.83 -17.84
CA LEU A 368 -29.34 -3.13 -16.60
C LEU A 368 -29.79 -1.68 -16.80
N PRO A 369 -30.92 -1.30 -16.20
CA PRO A 369 -31.33 0.12 -16.13
C PRO A 369 -30.25 0.97 -15.45
N GLY A 370 -30.04 2.22 -15.90
CA GLY A 370 -29.05 3.13 -15.33
C GLY A 370 -29.18 3.37 -13.81
N VAL A 371 -30.40 3.25 -13.26
CA VAL A 371 -30.67 3.32 -11.82
C VAL A 371 -30.07 2.10 -11.08
N ALA A 372 -30.16 0.92 -11.65
CA ALA A 372 -29.59 -0.28 -11.05
C ALA A 372 -28.06 -0.22 -11.03
N ILE A 373 -27.46 0.32 -12.08
CA ILE A 373 -26.00 0.57 -12.15
C ILE A 373 -25.57 1.52 -11.04
N LYS A 374 -26.28 2.63 -10.84
CA LYS A 374 -26.01 3.59 -9.75
C LYS A 374 -26.08 2.94 -8.37
N LEU A 375 -27.09 2.10 -8.12
CA LEU A 375 -27.24 1.39 -6.85
C LEU A 375 -26.11 0.38 -6.60
N ILE A 376 -25.63 -0.31 -7.63
CA ILE A 376 -24.52 -1.25 -7.53
C ILE A 376 -23.23 -0.51 -7.12
N TYR A 377 -22.99 0.69 -7.65
CA TYR A 377 -21.80 1.49 -7.36
C TYR A 377 -21.92 2.39 -6.11
N SER A 378 -23.11 2.51 -5.51
CA SER A 378 -23.35 3.37 -4.34
C SER A 378 -22.38 3.12 -3.17
N PRO A 379 -22.12 1.87 -2.73
CA PRO A 379 -21.18 1.62 -1.63
C PRO A 379 -19.74 2.06 -1.94
N SER A 380 -19.36 1.97 -3.21
CA SER A 380 -18.04 2.41 -3.68
C SER A 380 -17.91 3.94 -3.68
N LEU A 381 -18.98 4.64 -4.06
CA LEU A 381 -19.05 6.10 -4.02
C LEU A 381 -19.03 6.65 -2.59
N GLU A 382 -19.71 5.99 -1.64
CA GLU A 382 -19.71 6.40 -0.23
C GLU A 382 -18.34 6.17 0.45
N LYS A 383 -17.57 5.21 -0.02
CA LYS A 383 -16.25 4.91 0.51
C LYS A 383 -15.16 5.84 -0.05
N ALA A 384 -15.28 6.28 -1.30
CA ALA A 384 -14.30 7.15 -1.95
C ALA A 384 -14.28 8.56 -1.35
#